data_47e74738817b0807674223e3fd55cb6d
#
_entry.id   47e74738817b0807674223e3fd55cb6d
#
_cell.length_a   1.000
_cell.length_b   1.000
_cell.length_c   1.000
_cell.angle_alpha   90.00
_cell.angle_beta   90.00
_cell.angle_gamma   90.00
#
_symmetry.space_group_name_H-M   'P 1'
#
loop_
_entity.id
_entity.type
_entity.pdbx_description
1 polymer ?
#
loop_
_entity_poly.entity_id
_entity_poly.type
_entity_poly.pdbx_seq_one_letter_code
_entity_poly.pdbx_strand_id
1 'polypeptide(L)'
;MFSKIGKLIFENEAVAKTSDFTMGIEVEMHRIDDLGNLSQEPYPASIGDEKTNNWITTDFTETMSEIVTPPAAYSLDAMHYLYGINNVLRSSLAPGELLWPLSMPPKLPKDTSHIRLAQWGPEKEAYLKEWARRHRFAEGMPCGIHINLSVDQHIIELVLKNFPDRFKTELEAKNYLYEILAQGFVRYRWLITYLFGASPIAEENYFDNDFKLEHPVRSVRQSSVGFGNKFAGDYTNVQAYVDRITRGVKEKILIKDYEFHGPVRFKGNPVLQELPKTGAEYIELRMLDLDPSSSVGIRTDTLRFIRLLASYLIMSPALKPGEVNRVLKQADQMNEEVATEHPLSTCKYQNKARA
;
A
#
# COMPACT_ATOMS: atom_id res chain seq x y z
N MET A 1 20.92 -13.08 11.49
CA MET A 1 20.88 -13.58 12.89
C MET A 1 19.62 -13.01 13.54
N PHE A 2 18.79 -13.84 14.18
CA PHE A 2 17.54 -13.39 14.81
C PHE A 2 17.81 -12.55 16.07
N SER A 3 16.90 -11.63 16.38
CA SER A 3 16.87 -10.93 17.67
C SER A 3 16.54 -11.90 18.81
N LYS A 4 16.65 -11.46 20.06
CA LYS A 4 16.21 -12.28 21.23
C LYS A 4 14.71 -12.61 21.13
N ILE A 5 13.88 -11.62 20.74
CA ILE A 5 12.45 -11.83 20.49
C ILE A 5 12.24 -12.74 19.28
N GLY A 6 13.00 -12.55 18.21
CA GLY A 6 12.93 -13.41 17.03
C GLY A 6 13.30 -14.87 17.30
N LYS A 7 14.27 -15.13 18.18
CA LYS A 7 14.57 -16.50 18.62
C LYS A 7 13.42 -17.13 19.39
N LEU A 8 12.81 -16.37 20.31
CA LEU A 8 11.61 -16.83 21.03
C LEU A 8 10.49 -17.20 20.08
N ILE A 9 10.19 -16.31 19.10
CA ILE A 9 9.16 -16.54 18.08
C ILE A 9 9.48 -17.80 17.26
N PHE A 10 10.73 -17.97 16.83
CA PHE A 10 11.18 -19.12 16.07
C PHE A 10 11.10 -20.43 16.87
N GLU A 11 11.61 -20.43 18.12
CA GLU A 11 11.64 -21.61 19.00
C GLU A 11 10.26 -22.08 19.43
N ASN A 12 9.27 -21.18 19.43
CA ASN A 12 7.86 -21.50 19.70
C ASN A 12 7.04 -21.75 18.44
N GLU A 13 7.68 -21.80 17.26
CA GLU A 13 7.03 -21.99 15.97
C GLU A 13 5.89 -20.96 15.71
N ALA A 14 5.98 -19.78 16.34
CA ALA A 14 4.91 -18.80 16.35
C ALA A 14 4.65 -18.15 14.97
N VAL A 15 5.57 -18.27 14.02
CA VAL A 15 5.40 -17.85 12.61
C VAL A 15 5.52 -19.00 11.62
N ALA A 16 5.49 -20.25 12.11
CA ALA A 16 5.46 -21.44 11.27
C ALA A 16 4.03 -21.83 10.85
N LYS A 17 3.04 -21.36 11.61
CA LYS A 17 1.62 -21.60 11.36
C LYS A 17 1.09 -20.58 10.36
N THR A 18 0.17 -21.02 9.52
CA THR A 18 -0.45 -20.15 8.49
C THR A 18 -1.33 -19.05 9.08
N SER A 19 -1.71 -19.13 10.35
CA SER A 19 -2.56 -18.17 11.07
C SER A 19 -1.78 -17.06 11.81
N ASP A 20 -0.46 -17.04 11.72
CA ASP A 20 0.37 -16.06 12.47
C ASP A 20 0.15 -14.61 12.04
N PHE A 21 -0.26 -14.44 10.79
CA PHE A 21 -0.67 -13.17 10.22
C PHE A 21 -2.01 -13.31 9.54
N THR A 22 -2.86 -12.32 9.67
CA THR A 22 -4.02 -12.18 8.79
C THR A 22 -3.73 -11.11 7.73
N MET A 23 -4.27 -11.32 6.53
CA MET A 23 -4.08 -10.41 5.41
C MET A 23 -5.41 -10.05 4.77
N GLY A 24 -5.68 -8.75 4.60
CA GLY A 24 -6.68 -8.21 3.68
C GLY A 24 -6.00 -7.65 2.45
N ILE A 25 -6.70 -7.60 1.33
CA ILE A 25 -6.19 -7.11 0.05
C ILE A 25 -7.12 -5.99 -0.43
N GLU A 26 -6.52 -4.87 -0.83
CA GLU A 26 -7.18 -3.81 -1.57
C GLU A 26 -6.61 -3.78 -2.99
N VAL A 27 -7.45 -3.70 -4.00
CA VAL A 27 -7.04 -3.63 -5.41
C VAL A 27 -7.79 -2.51 -6.09
N GLU A 28 -7.06 -1.53 -6.56
CA GLU A 28 -7.57 -0.41 -7.34
C GLU A 28 -7.43 -0.70 -8.83
N MET A 29 -8.48 -0.47 -9.63
CA MET A 29 -8.46 -0.60 -11.09
C MET A 29 -9.39 0.42 -11.73
N HIS A 30 -8.91 1.10 -12.80
CA HIS A 30 -9.80 1.96 -13.57
C HIS A 30 -10.80 1.15 -14.40
N ARG A 31 -12.02 1.67 -14.50
CA ARG A 31 -13.00 1.25 -15.49
C ARG A 31 -12.73 2.01 -16.78
N ILE A 32 -12.71 1.28 -17.89
CA ILE A 32 -12.44 1.79 -19.22
C ILE A 32 -13.52 1.33 -20.20
N ASP A 33 -13.68 2.04 -21.31
CA ASP A 33 -14.46 1.58 -22.46
C ASP A 33 -13.66 0.56 -23.32
N ASP A 34 -14.28 0.03 -24.35
CA ASP A 34 -13.67 -0.93 -25.29
C ASP A 34 -12.58 -0.29 -26.19
N LEU A 35 -12.46 1.03 -26.19
CA LEU A 35 -11.40 1.78 -26.86
C LEU A 35 -10.22 2.12 -25.95
N GLY A 36 -10.30 1.76 -24.67
CA GLY A 36 -9.27 2.02 -23.67
C GLY A 36 -9.29 3.43 -23.07
N ASN A 37 -10.37 4.19 -23.23
CA ASN A 37 -10.55 5.47 -22.54
C ASN A 37 -11.19 5.26 -21.16
N LEU A 38 -11.02 6.22 -20.25
CA LEU A 38 -11.72 6.19 -18.96
C LEU A 38 -13.23 6.12 -19.18
N SER A 39 -13.89 5.20 -18.52
CA SER A 39 -15.34 5.01 -18.61
C SER A 39 -16.09 6.27 -18.21
N GLN A 40 -17.22 6.53 -18.88
CA GLN A 40 -18.16 7.58 -18.53
C GLN A 40 -19.38 7.03 -17.76
N GLU A 41 -19.44 5.71 -17.59
CA GLU A 41 -20.51 5.06 -16.85
C GLU A 41 -20.44 5.40 -15.36
N PRO A 42 -21.57 5.55 -14.66
CA PRO A 42 -21.59 5.73 -13.22
C PRO A 42 -21.13 4.45 -12.48
N TYR A 43 -20.94 4.56 -11.17
CA TYR A 43 -20.74 3.39 -10.33
C TYR A 43 -21.91 2.39 -10.54
N PRO A 44 -21.62 1.07 -10.69
CA PRO A 44 -22.66 0.10 -11.06
C PRO A 44 -23.76 -0.04 -9.98
N ALA A 45 -24.96 0.45 -10.25
CA ALA A 45 -26.08 0.44 -9.30
C ALA A 45 -26.49 -0.98 -8.86
N SER A 46 -26.16 -2.03 -9.65
CA SER A 46 -26.48 -3.43 -9.33
C SER A 46 -25.73 -3.97 -8.11
N ILE A 47 -24.63 -3.35 -7.71
CA ILE A 47 -23.83 -3.72 -6.53
C ILE A 47 -24.07 -2.79 -5.34
N GLY A 48 -25.09 -1.95 -5.39
CA GLY A 48 -25.49 -1.07 -4.30
C GLY A 48 -24.89 0.33 -4.38
N ASP A 49 -24.73 0.97 -3.23
CA ASP A 49 -24.18 2.32 -3.11
C ASP A 49 -22.70 2.25 -2.73
N GLU A 50 -21.83 2.93 -3.47
CA GLU A 50 -20.38 2.99 -3.23
C GLU A 50 -20.00 3.45 -1.82
N LYS A 51 -20.86 4.25 -1.16
CA LYS A 51 -20.65 4.76 0.21
C LYS A 51 -20.87 3.71 1.29
N THR A 52 -21.67 2.70 0.99
CA THR A 52 -22.08 1.67 1.96
C THR A 52 -21.60 0.26 1.59
N ASN A 53 -21.07 0.08 0.38
CA ASN A 53 -20.50 -1.19 -0.03
C ASN A 53 -19.08 -1.32 0.55
N ASN A 54 -18.91 -2.24 1.51
CA ASN A 54 -17.63 -2.45 2.18
C ASN A 54 -16.59 -3.19 1.33
N TRP A 55 -16.96 -3.75 0.19
CA TRP A 55 -16.09 -4.64 -0.59
C TRP A 55 -15.78 -4.12 -1.99
N ILE A 56 -16.65 -3.26 -2.53
CA ILE A 56 -16.44 -2.62 -3.83
C ILE A 56 -16.79 -1.16 -3.66
N THR A 57 -15.84 -0.30 -3.86
CA THR A 57 -15.99 1.15 -3.70
C THR A 57 -15.22 1.88 -4.80
N THR A 58 -15.03 3.18 -4.64
CA THR A 58 -14.18 4.00 -5.51
C THR A 58 -13.11 4.68 -4.66
N ASP A 59 -11.96 5.06 -5.24
CA ASP A 59 -10.92 5.79 -4.49
C ASP A 59 -10.87 7.28 -4.88
N PHE A 60 -10.03 7.68 -5.84
CA PHE A 60 -9.85 9.09 -6.21
C PHE A 60 -10.93 9.57 -7.18
N THR A 61 -11.25 8.76 -8.18
CA THR A 61 -12.26 9.05 -9.18
C THR A 61 -13.33 7.97 -9.21
N GLU A 62 -14.52 8.32 -9.72
CA GLU A 62 -15.62 7.36 -9.88
C GLU A 62 -15.23 6.18 -10.80
N THR A 63 -14.28 6.38 -11.72
CA THR A 63 -13.77 5.32 -12.59
C THR A 63 -12.78 4.40 -11.90
N MET A 64 -12.15 4.82 -10.79
CA MET A 64 -11.19 4.02 -10.03
C MET A 64 -11.95 3.14 -9.04
N SER A 65 -12.34 1.95 -9.49
CA SER A 65 -12.95 0.95 -8.62
C SER A 65 -11.92 0.37 -7.68
N GLU A 66 -12.27 0.27 -6.40
CA GLU A 66 -11.45 -0.34 -5.35
C GLU A 66 -12.17 -1.56 -4.79
N ILE A 67 -11.48 -2.69 -4.82
CA ILE A 67 -11.95 -3.95 -4.21
C ILE A 67 -11.25 -4.10 -2.87
N VAL A 68 -12.03 -4.34 -1.81
CA VAL A 68 -11.53 -4.57 -0.45
C VAL A 68 -11.97 -5.95 0.01
N THR A 69 -11.02 -6.84 0.36
CA THR A 69 -11.36 -8.16 0.89
C THR A 69 -11.49 -8.13 2.41
N PRO A 70 -12.28 -9.02 3.00
CA PRO A 70 -12.16 -9.30 4.43
C PRO A 70 -10.77 -9.87 4.74
N PRO A 71 -10.27 -9.69 5.99
CA PRO A 71 -9.01 -10.28 6.41
C PRO A 71 -9.12 -11.81 6.46
N ALA A 72 -8.07 -12.50 6.02
CA ALA A 72 -7.98 -13.96 6.02
C ALA A 72 -6.64 -14.45 6.59
N ALA A 73 -6.68 -15.53 7.34
CA ALA A 73 -5.49 -16.17 7.90
C ALA A 73 -4.65 -16.88 6.83
N TYR A 74 -5.29 -17.38 5.77
CA TYR A 74 -4.63 -18.11 4.69
C TYR A 74 -4.57 -17.28 3.41
N SER A 75 -3.40 -17.25 2.75
CA SER A 75 -3.24 -16.52 1.48
C SER A 75 -4.22 -17.01 0.39
N LEU A 76 -4.57 -18.29 0.39
CA LEU A 76 -5.55 -18.83 -0.55
C LEU A 76 -6.96 -18.31 -0.29
N ASP A 77 -7.37 -18.18 0.97
CA ASP A 77 -8.68 -17.63 1.31
C ASP A 77 -8.78 -16.14 0.95
N ALA A 78 -7.72 -15.36 1.23
CA ALA A 78 -7.65 -13.97 0.78
C ALA A 78 -7.80 -13.85 -0.75
N MET A 79 -7.15 -14.76 -1.50
CA MET A 79 -7.29 -14.81 -2.96
C MET A 79 -8.70 -15.26 -3.40
N HIS A 80 -9.31 -16.23 -2.74
CA HIS A 80 -10.69 -16.63 -3.03
C HIS A 80 -11.69 -15.49 -2.83
N TYR A 81 -11.54 -14.72 -1.73
CA TYR A 81 -12.34 -13.50 -1.54
C TYR A 81 -12.11 -12.51 -2.68
N LEU A 82 -10.85 -12.24 -3.01
CA LEU A 82 -10.52 -11.30 -4.09
C LEU A 82 -11.12 -11.73 -5.44
N TYR A 83 -10.99 -13.01 -5.81
CA TYR A 83 -11.60 -13.54 -7.05
C TYR A 83 -13.12 -13.42 -7.02
N GLY A 84 -13.76 -13.77 -5.91
CA GLY A 84 -15.21 -13.67 -5.76
C GLY A 84 -15.72 -12.25 -5.94
N ILE A 85 -15.13 -11.29 -5.22
CA ILE A 85 -15.52 -9.89 -5.28
C ILE A 85 -15.21 -9.28 -6.65
N ASN A 86 -14.04 -9.58 -7.25
CA ASN A 86 -13.69 -9.13 -8.58
C ASN A 86 -14.68 -9.65 -9.65
N ASN A 87 -15.15 -10.91 -9.54
CA ASN A 87 -16.17 -11.45 -10.43
C ASN A 87 -17.50 -10.69 -10.30
N VAL A 88 -17.89 -10.32 -9.07
CA VAL A 88 -19.08 -9.48 -8.85
C VAL A 88 -18.92 -8.13 -9.54
N LEU A 89 -17.80 -7.44 -9.33
CA LEU A 89 -17.52 -6.17 -10.02
C LEU A 89 -17.58 -6.33 -11.54
N ARG A 90 -16.88 -7.31 -12.12
CA ARG A 90 -16.86 -7.55 -13.57
C ARG A 90 -18.24 -7.85 -14.16
N SER A 91 -19.07 -8.59 -13.40
CA SER A 91 -20.43 -8.91 -13.83
C SER A 91 -21.40 -7.73 -13.73
N SER A 92 -21.02 -6.69 -12.99
CA SER A 92 -21.82 -5.47 -12.81
C SER A 92 -21.47 -4.35 -13.78
N LEU A 93 -20.36 -4.49 -14.54
CA LEU A 93 -19.93 -3.49 -15.52
C LEU A 93 -20.94 -3.33 -16.64
N ALA A 94 -21.03 -2.12 -17.18
CA ALA A 94 -21.86 -1.84 -18.36
C ALA A 94 -21.36 -2.62 -19.61
N PRO A 95 -22.22 -2.89 -20.59
CA PRO A 95 -21.78 -3.53 -21.83
C PRO A 95 -20.65 -2.75 -22.51
N GLY A 96 -19.52 -3.43 -22.82
CA GLY A 96 -18.32 -2.83 -23.38
C GLY A 96 -17.36 -2.19 -22.35
N GLU A 97 -17.75 -2.16 -21.07
CA GLU A 97 -16.87 -1.68 -20.00
C GLU A 97 -15.92 -2.77 -19.53
N LEU A 98 -14.66 -2.41 -19.29
CA LEU A 98 -13.58 -3.30 -18.87
C LEU A 98 -12.84 -2.73 -17.66
N LEU A 99 -12.06 -3.57 -16.97
CA LEU A 99 -11.11 -3.14 -15.94
C LEU A 99 -9.70 -3.02 -16.55
N TRP A 100 -9.07 -1.87 -16.34
CA TRP A 100 -7.71 -1.57 -16.76
C TRP A 100 -6.70 -2.32 -15.88
N PRO A 101 -5.83 -3.20 -16.42
CA PRO A 101 -5.02 -4.10 -15.61
C PRO A 101 -3.66 -3.52 -15.17
N LEU A 102 -3.40 -2.23 -15.43
CA LEU A 102 -2.11 -1.61 -15.17
C LEU A 102 -2.20 -0.54 -14.08
N SER A 103 -1.11 -0.41 -13.31
CA SER A 103 -1.02 0.59 -12.25
C SER A 103 -1.02 2.03 -12.76
N MET A 104 -0.35 2.30 -13.87
CA MET A 104 -0.46 3.61 -14.49
C MET A 104 -1.80 3.72 -15.21
N PRO A 105 -2.48 4.87 -15.11
CA PRO A 105 -3.79 5.04 -15.72
C PRO A 105 -3.73 4.85 -17.24
N PRO A 106 -4.87 4.56 -17.89
CA PRO A 106 -4.97 4.65 -19.33
C PRO A 106 -4.71 6.09 -19.79
N LYS A 107 -4.66 6.31 -21.11
CA LYS A 107 -4.53 7.66 -21.68
C LYS A 107 -5.52 8.62 -21.03
N LEU A 108 -5.00 9.70 -20.44
CA LEU A 108 -5.83 10.75 -19.85
C LEU A 108 -6.28 11.76 -20.90
N PRO A 109 -7.49 12.31 -20.80
CA PRO A 109 -7.88 13.45 -21.64
C PRO A 109 -7.04 14.67 -21.26
N LYS A 110 -6.80 15.58 -22.21
CA LYS A 110 -6.12 16.85 -21.93
C LYS A 110 -6.87 17.73 -20.96
N ASP A 111 -8.20 17.74 -21.08
CA ASP A 111 -9.10 18.39 -20.13
C ASP A 111 -9.67 17.33 -19.18
N THR A 112 -9.23 17.36 -17.94
CA THR A 112 -9.67 16.43 -16.87
C THR A 112 -10.89 16.94 -16.10
N SER A 113 -11.43 18.12 -16.42
CA SER A 113 -12.51 18.75 -15.66
C SER A 113 -13.83 17.96 -15.66
N HIS A 114 -14.02 17.10 -16.65
CA HIS A 114 -15.21 16.23 -16.77
C HIS A 114 -15.02 14.84 -16.13
N ILE A 115 -13.82 14.50 -15.63
CA ILE A 115 -13.62 13.27 -14.87
C ILE A 115 -14.23 13.44 -13.48
N ARG A 116 -15.20 12.60 -13.16
CA ARG A 116 -15.91 12.68 -11.88
C ARG A 116 -15.03 12.15 -10.75
N LEU A 117 -14.90 12.95 -9.69
CA LEU A 117 -14.30 12.50 -8.44
C LEU A 117 -15.23 11.52 -7.72
N ALA A 118 -14.65 10.63 -6.91
CA ALA A 118 -15.41 9.71 -6.07
C ALA A 118 -16.37 10.44 -5.11
N GLN A 119 -17.57 9.89 -4.89
CA GLN A 119 -18.63 10.52 -4.14
C GLN A 119 -18.80 9.90 -2.75
N TRP A 120 -17.93 10.23 -1.83
CA TRP A 120 -17.88 9.69 -0.47
C TRP A 120 -18.63 10.51 0.59
N GLY A 121 -19.32 11.55 0.19
CA GLY A 121 -19.97 12.51 1.07
C GLY A 121 -19.19 13.82 1.22
N PRO A 122 -19.83 14.86 1.81
CA PRO A 122 -19.39 16.25 1.67
C PRO A 122 -17.95 16.52 2.14
N GLU A 123 -17.52 15.88 3.21
CA GLU A 123 -16.18 16.13 3.78
C GLU A 123 -15.07 15.57 2.86
N LYS A 124 -15.20 14.32 2.40
CA LYS A 124 -14.22 13.69 1.53
C LYS A 124 -14.24 14.31 0.14
N GLU A 125 -15.40 14.66 -0.38
CA GLU A 125 -15.53 15.38 -1.65
C GLU A 125 -14.86 16.76 -1.61
N ALA A 126 -15.02 17.52 -0.51
CA ALA A 126 -14.32 18.78 -0.31
C ALA A 126 -12.80 18.59 -0.29
N TYR A 127 -12.34 17.55 0.37
CA TYR A 127 -10.92 17.16 0.37
C TYR A 127 -10.43 16.85 -1.04
N LEU A 128 -11.10 15.98 -1.80
CA LEU A 128 -10.71 15.59 -3.16
C LEU A 128 -10.65 16.80 -4.10
N LYS A 129 -11.61 17.73 -3.99
CA LYS A 129 -11.61 18.99 -4.75
C LYS A 129 -10.40 19.86 -4.41
N GLU A 130 -10.09 20.00 -3.11
CA GLU A 130 -8.93 20.78 -2.66
C GLU A 130 -7.62 20.08 -3.07
N TRP A 131 -7.57 18.75 -3.00
CA TRP A 131 -6.41 17.98 -3.46
C TRP A 131 -6.15 18.21 -4.95
N ALA A 132 -7.18 18.05 -5.80
CA ALA A 132 -7.10 18.28 -7.25
C ALA A 132 -6.72 19.73 -7.62
N ARG A 133 -7.00 20.69 -6.72
CA ARG A 133 -6.57 22.09 -6.89
C ARG A 133 -5.09 22.30 -6.58
N ARG A 134 -4.51 21.52 -5.65
CA ARG A 134 -3.10 21.67 -5.19
C ARG A 134 -2.12 20.82 -5.98
N HIS A 135 -2.58 19.73 -6.56
CA HIS A 135 -1.78 18.73 -7.24
C HIS A 135 -2.20 18.60 -8.71
N ARG A 136 -1.34 18.02 -9.51
CA ARG A 136 -1.76 17.62 -10.86
C ARG A 136 -2.74 16.48 -10.75
N PHE A 137 -3.86 16.56 -11.47
CA PHE A 137 -4.92 15.56 -11.44
C PHE A 137 -4.37 14.14 -11.73
N ALA A 138 -3.46 14.04 -12.72
CA ALA A 138 -2.81 12.79 -13.09
C ALA A 138 -2.09 12.09 -11.91
N GLU A 139 -1.57 12.84 -10.93
CA GLU A 139 -0.87 12.29 -9.77
C GLU A 139 -1.78 11.48 -8.84
N GLY A 140 -3.10 11.67 -8.89
CA GLY A 140 -4.07 10.89 -8.14
C GLY A 140 -4.59 9.66 -8.88
N MET A 141 -4.19 9.46 -10.15
CA MET A 141 -4.75 8.40 -10.99
C MET A 141 -4.03 7.03 -10.94
N PRO A 142 -2.75 6.89 -10.48
CA PRO A 142 -2.15 5.56 -10.41
C PRO A 142 -2.84 4.64 -9.43
N CYS A 143 -3.16 3.44 -9.89
CA CYS A 143 -3.76 2.34 -9.13
C CYS A 143 -2.69 1.46 -8.48
N GLY A 144 -3.01 0.85 -7.35
CA GLY A 144 -2.10 -0.04 -6.65
C GLY A 144 -2.78 -1.22 -6.00
N ILE A 145 -1.94 -2.04 -5.37
CA ILE A 145 -2.38 -3.09 -4.47
C ILE A 145 -1.90 -2.75 -3.08
N HIS A 146 -2.82 -2.78 -2.14
CA HIS A 146 -2.50 -2.62 -0.73
C HIS A 146 -2.73 -3.95 -0.02
N ILE A 147 -1.81 -4.29 0.88
CA ILE A 147 -1.94 -5.48 1.74
C ILE A 147 -2.03 -5.02 3.18
N ASN A 148 -3.18 -5.26 3.79
CA ASN A 148 -3.41 -5.06 5.20
C ASN A 148 -2.91 -6.29 5.95
N LEU A 149 -1.91 -6.12 6.81
CA LEU A 149 -1.24 -7.20 7.52
C LEU A 149 -1.36 -6.99 9.01
N SER A 150 -1.99 -7.93 9.72
CA SER A 150 -2.04 -7.95 11.18
C SER A 150 -1.31 -9.15 11.77
N VAL A 151 -0.70 -8.91 12.93
CA VAL A 151 0.00 -9.93 13.75
C VAL A 151 -1.03 -10.63 14.63
N ASP A 152 -0.98 -11.95 14.70
CA ASP A 152 -1.88 -12.70 15.56
C ASP A 152 -1.61 -12.40 17.05
N GLN A 153 -2.69 -12.40 17.82
CA GLN A 153 -2.69 -12.08 19.25
C GLN A 153 -1.73 -12.99 20.05
N HIS A 154 -1.62 -14.26 19.68
CA HIS A 154 -0.74 -15.19 20.40
C HIS A 154 0.74 -14.80 20.34
N ILE A 155 1.20 -14.15 19.28
CA ILE A 155 2.59 -13.65 19.17
C ILE A 155 2.80 -12.49 20.13
N ILE A 156 1.82 -11.60 20.23
CA ILE A 156 1.86 -10.45 21.15
C ILE A 156 1.93 -10.94 22.60
N GLU A 157 1.06 -11.88 22.98
CA GLU A 157 1.03 -12.49 24.29
C GLU A 157 2.33 -13.26 24.61
N LEU A 158 2.86 -14.00 23.66
CA LEU A 158 4.14 -14.71 23.77
C LEU A 158 5.28 -13.75 24.10
N VAL A 159 5.36 -12.61 23.37
CA VAL A 159 6.39 -11.60 23.57
C VAL A 159 6.22 -10.91 24.93
N LEU A 160 5.00 -10.47 25.27
CA LEU A 160 4.71 -9.82 26.55
C LEU A 160 5.10 -10.73 27.74
N LYS A 161 4.69 -12.00 27.69
CA LYS A 161 4.97 -12.98 28.76
C LYS A 161 6.45 -13.21 28.98
N ASN A 162 7.26 -13.23 27.93
CA ASN A 162 8.67 -13.62 28.00
C ASN A 162 9.62 -12.41 28.13
N PHE A 163 9.14 -11.19 27.95
CA PHE A 163 9.94 -9.96 28.10
C PHE A 163 9.27 -8.93 29.03
N PRO A 164 8.89 -9.32 30.28
CA PRO A 164 8.15 -8.41 31.18
C PRO A 164 8.98 -7.22 31.66
N ASP A 165 10.31 -7.30 31.59
CA ASP A 165 11.18 -6.15 31.91
C ASP A 165 11.21 -5.11 30.80
N ARG A 166 10.91 -5.51 29.56
CA ARG A 166 10.91 -4.65 28.41
C ARG A 166 9.52 -4.08 28.09
N PHE A 167 8.48 -4.89 28.24
CA PHE A 167 7.09 -4.53 27.94
C PHE A 167 6.25 -4.67 29.20
N LYS A 168 5.62 -3.58 29.63
CA LYS A 168 4.77 -3.55 30.82
C LYS A 168 3.30 -3.77 30.47
N THR A 169 2.94 -3.52 29.20
CA THR A 169 1.58 -3.63 28.69
C THR A 169 1.56 -4.35 27.36
N GLU A 170 0.41 -4.90 27.01
CA GLU A 170 0.15 -5.49 25.71
C GLU A 170 0.33 -4.45 24.57
N LEU A 171 -0.11 -3.22 24.83
CA LEU A 171 0.04 -2.09 23.91
C LEU A 171 1.51 -1.85 23.52
N GLU A 172 2.43 -1.90 24.49
CA GLU A 172 3.86 -1.72 24.22
C GLU A 172 4.43 -2.87 23.37
N ALA A 173 4.08 -4.11 23.68
CA ALA A 173 4.50 -5.28 22.92
C ALA A 173 3.93 -5.26 21.49
N LYS A 174 2.64 -4.95 21.35
CA LYS A 174 1.93 -4.83 20.08
C LYS A 174 2.55 -3.75 19.18
N ASN A 175 2.67 -2.52 19.69
CA ASN A 175 3.26 -1.42 18.95
C ASN A 175 4.69 -1.74 18.49
N TYR A 176 5.50 -2.30 19.37
CA TYR A 176 6.87 -2.70 19.03
C TYR A 176 6.94 -3.70 17.86
N LEU A 177 6.06 -4.70 17.81
CA LEU A 177 6.03 -5.66 16.72
C LEU A 177 5.63 -5.00 15.39
N TYR A 178 4.65 -4.11 15.40
CA TYR A 178 4.26 -3.35 14.22
C TYR A 178 5.32 -2.35 13.77
N GLU A 179 6.04 -1.73 14.70
CA GLU A 179 7.17 -0.84 14.41
C GLU A 179 8.30 -1.58 13.67
N ILE A 180 8.66 -2.80 14.12
CA ILE A 180 9.64 -3.64 13.43
C ILE A 180 9.18 -3.98 12.01
N LEU A 181 7.92 -4.39 11.86
CA LEU A 181 7.37 -4.72 10.56
C LEU A 181 7.37 -3.50 9.62
N ALA A 182 6.88 -2.36 10.09
CA ALA A 182 6.84 -1.14 9.29
C ALA A 182 8.25 -0.69 8.86
N GLN A 183 9.20 -0.61 9.81
CA GLN A 183 10.60 -0.30 9.50
C GLN A 183 11.20 -1.30 8.51
N GLY A 184 10.93 -2.58 8.70
CA GLY A 184 11.41 -3.65 7.85
C GLY A 184 10.88 -3.55 6.42
N PHE A 185 9.56 -3.36 6.24
CA PHE A 185 8.95 -3.21 4.93
C PHE A 185 9.43 -1.95 4.21
N VAL A 186 9.55 -0.82 4.90
CA VAL A 186 10.13 0.40 4.30
C VAL A 186 11.58 0.16 3.89
N ARG A 187 12.37 -0.51 4.75
CA ARG A 187 13.77 -0.83 4.47
C ARG A 187 13.95 -1.73 3.25
N TYR A 188 13.05 -2.69 3.04
CA TYR A 188 13.10 -3.64 1.92
C TYR A 188 12.15 -3.29 0.77
N ARG A 189 11.60 -2.07 0.75
CA ARG A 189 10.73 -1.61 -0.33
C ARG A 189 11.38 -1.77 -1.71
N TRP A 190 12.66 -1.45 -1.84
CA TRP A 190 13.42 -1.63 -3.08
C TRP A 190 13.41 -3.08 -3.60
N LEU A 191 13.42 -4.08 -2.70
CA LEU A 191 13.34 -5.50 -3.08
C LEU A 191 11.96 -5.84 -3.62
N ILE A 192 10.90 -5.30 -3.01
CA ILE A 192 9.51 -5.46 -3.47
C ILE A 192 9.35 -4.82 -4.85
N THR A 193 9.86 -3.62 -5.05
CA THR A 193 9.87 -2.94 -6.36
C THR A 193 10.70 -3.73 -7.40
N TYR A 194 11.84 -4.31 -7.01
CA TYR A 194 12.64 -5.15 -7.89
C TYR A 194 11.89 -6.39 -8.37
N LEU A 195 11.15 -7.06 -7.47
CA LEU A 195 10.48 -8.32 -7.75
C LEU A 195 9.11 -8.14 -8.42
N PHE A 196 8.40 -7.07 -8.08
CA PHE A 196 6.98 -6.88 -8.41
C PHE A 196 6.67 -5.55 -9.09
N GLY A 197 7.68 -4.73 -9.40
CA GLY A 197 7.48 -3.52 -10.20
C GLY A 197 6.99 -3.89 -11.60
N ALA A 198 5.83 -3.36 -12.00
CA ALA A 198 5.11 -3.73 -13.23
C ALA A 198 4.44 -2.52 -13.92
N SER A 199 4.98 -1.32 -13.71
CA SER A 199 4.53 -0.10 -14.38
C SER A 199 5.67 0.57 -15.16
N PRO A 200 6.08 -0.02 -16.30
CA PRO A 200 7.30 0.40 -17.00
C PRO A 200 7.17 1.71 -17.76
N ILE A 201 5.98 2.13 -18.09
CA ILE A 201 5.67 3.35 -18.84
C ILE A 201 4.43 4.02 -18.24
N ALA A 202 4.18 5.25 -18.63
CA ALA A 202 2.91 5.93 -18.43
C ALA A 202 2.33 6.32 -19.80
N GLU A 203 1.00 6.26 -19.90
CA GLU A 203 0.25 6.62 -21.09
C GLU A 203 0.22 8.14 -21.32
N GLU A 204 -0.31 8.54 -22.47
CA GLU A 204 -0.41 9.96 -22.88
C GLU A 204 -1.10 10.82 -21.80
N ASN A 205 -0.60 12.04 -21.63
CA ASN A 205 -1.07 13.07 -20.71
C ASN A 205 -0.93 12.74 -19.20
N TYR A 206 -0.22 11.65 -18.86
CA TYR A 206 0.14 11.43 -17.45
C TYR A 206 1.24 12.40 -17.02
N PHE A 207 2.30 12.54 -17.78
CA PHE A 207 3.36 13.53 -17.55
C PHE A 207 3.01 14.87 -18.23
N ASP A 208 3.60 15.94 -17.71
CA ASP A 208 3.58 17.23 -18.39
C ASP A 208 4.31 17.14 -19.74
N ASN A 209 3.94 18.00 -20.70
CA ASN A 209 4.41 17.94 -22.08
C ASN A 209 5.94 17.91 -22.28
N ASP A 210 6.68 18.44 -21.30
CA ASP A 210 8.14 18.56 -21.35
C ASP A 210 8.86 17.38 -20.69
N PHE A 211 8.16 16.50 -19.99
CA PHE A 211 8.74 15.33 -19.33
C PHE A 211 8.52 14.07 -20.16
N LYS A 212 9.61 13.33 -20.39
CA LYS A 212 9.57 11.97 -20.99
C LYS A 212 10.54 11.08 -20.27
N LEU A 213 10.14 9.84 -20.04
CA LEU A 213 11.07 8.80 -19.61
C LEU A 213 12.08 8.53 -20.75
N GLU A 214 13.36 8.47 -20.40
CA GLU A 214 14.43 8.14 -21.38
C GLU A 214 14.32 6.70 -21.88
N HIS A 215 13.79 5.81 -21.04
CA HIS A 215 13.56 4.40 -21.34
C HIS A 215 12.45 3.84 -20.42
N PRO A 216 11.89 2.66 -20.72
CA PRO A 216 11.01 1.97 -19.78
C PRO A 216 11.72 1.70 -18.47
N VAL A 217 11.02 1.85 -17.34
CA VAL A 217 11.53 1.68 -15.98
C VAL A 217 10.89 0.48 -15.28
N ARG A 218 11.37 0.03 -14.14
CA ARG A 218 10.72 -1.08 -13.43
C ARG A 218 9.35 -0.69 -12.91
N SER A 219 9.24 0.51 -12.32
CA SER A 219 7.97 0.99 -11.81
C SER A 219 7.93 2.52 -11.80
N VAL A 220 7.19 3.09 -12.74
CA VAL A 220 6.83 4.52 -12.70
C VAL A 220 6.11 4.83 -11.40
N ARG A 221 5.13 4.01 -11.01
CA ARG A 221 4.30 4.22 -9.82
C ARG A 221 5.13 4.31 -8.54
N GLN A 222 6.19 3.51 -8.40
CA GLN A 222 7.04 3.47 -7.20
C GLN A 222 8.20 4.48 -7.23
N SER A 223 8.39 5.18 -8.35
CA SER A 223 9.41 6.22 -8.52
C SER A 223 8.92 7.60 -8.09
N SER A 224 9.83 8.55 -8.01
CA SER A 224 9.54 9.95 -7.67
C SER A 224 8.70 10.71 -8.71
N VAL A 225 8.57 10.17 -9.93
CA VAL A 225 7.75 10.74 -11.02
C VAL A 225 6.40 10.06 -11.18
N GLY A 226 6.14 9.00 -10.38
CA GLY A 226 4.86 8.29 -10.33
C GLY A 226 3.92 8.86 -9.27
N PHE A 227 3.31 7.97 -8.51
CA PHE A 227 2.46 8.34 -7.38
C PHE A 227 3.33 8.92 -6.25
N GLY A 228 3.59 10.20 -6.32
CA GLY A 228 4.57 10.84 -5.47
C GLY A 228 4.00 11.61 -4.29
N ASN A 229 3.92 11.02 -3.11
CA ASN A 229 3.93 11.83 -1.91
C ASN A 229 5.38 12.08 -1.50
N LYS A 230 5.84 13.32 -1.68
CA LYS A 230 7.18 13.77 -1.27
C LYS A 230 7.29 13.94 0.26
N PHE A 231 6.22 13.71 1.02
CA PHE A 231 6.19 13.83 2.46
C PHE A 231 6.61 12.51 3.11
N ALA A 232 7.83 12.46 3.65
CA ALA A 232 8.35 11.28 4.33
C ALA A 232 7.74 11.11 5.72
N GLY A 233 7.31 9.89 6.05
CA GLY A 233 6.89 9.49 7.40
C GLY A 233 8.08 9.30 8.34
N ASP A 234 7.81 9.37 9.64
CA ASP A 234 8.75 8.98 10.69
C ASP A 234 8.32 7.62 11.27
N TYR A 235 9.09 6.58 11.04
CA TYR A 235 8.79 5.22 11.49
C TYR A 235 9.61 4.82 12.73
N THR A 236 10.15 5.79 13.48
CA THR A 236 10.91 5.51 14.71
C THR A 236 10.06 4.76 15.73
N ASN A 237 8.82 5.16 15.89
CA ASN A 237 7.76 4.49 16.65
C ASN A 237 6.39 5.04 16.25
N VAL A 238 5.31 4.44 16.75
CA VAL A 238 3.92 4.87 16.45
C VAL A 238 3.68 6.34 16.82
N GLN A 239 4.20 6.81 17.98
CA GLN A 239 4.04 8.22 18.38
C GLN A 239 4.75 9.18 17.40
N ALA A 240 6.00 8.91 17.03
CA ALA A 240 6.75 9.73 16.09
C ALA A 240 6.07 9.79 14.71
N TYR A 241 5.49 8.67 14.27
CA TYR A 241 4.71 8.59 13.04
C TYR A 241 3.49 9.52 13.09
N VAL A 242 2.71 9.46 14.16
CA VAL A 242 1.52 10.32 14.35
C VAL A 242 1.92 11.79 14.45
N ASP A 243 2.96 12.11 15.22
CA ASP A 243 3.45 13.48 15.40
C ASP A 243 3.93 14.07 14.07
N ARG A 244 4.60 13.25 13.24
CA ARG A 244 5.09 13.67 11.93
C ARG A 244 3.96 14.04 10.99
N ILE A 245 2.91 13.21 10.89
CA ILE A 245 1.74 13.46 10.04
C ILE A 245 0.94 14.65 10.57
N THR A 246 0.67 14.69 11.88
CA THR A 246 -0.04 15.81 12.52
C THR A 246 0.65 17.14 12.26
N ARG A 247 1.98 17.16 12.33
CA ARG A 247 2.78 18.35 11.98
C ARG A 247 2.61 18.72 10.51
N GLY A 248 2.64 17.74 9.59
CA GLY A 248 2.43 17.97 8.15
C GLY A 248 1.07 18.64 7.87
N VAL A 249 0.01 18.21 8.56
CA VAL A 249 -1.32 18.85 8.46
C VAL A 249 -1.30 20.27 9.06
N LYS A 250 -0.70 20.46 10.23
CA LYS A 250 -0.60 21.77 10.88
C LYS A 250 0.18 22.78 10.04
N GLU A 251 1.24 22.35 9.38
CA GLU A 251 2.07 23.14 8.48
C GLU A 251 1.46 23.31 7.08
N LYS A 252 0.26 22.75 6.84
CA LYS A 252 -0.45 22.78 5.56
C LYS A 252 0.31 22.14 4.39
N ILE A 253 1.28 21.26 4.69
CA ILE A 253 1.93 20.39 3.70
C ILE A 253 0.96 19.31 3.26
N LEU A 254 0.20 18.76 4.21
CA LEU A 254 -0.92 17.85 3.98
C LEU A 254 -2.23 18.61 4.24
N ILE A 255 -3.25 18.31 3.46
CA ILE A 255 -4.61 18.84 3.65
C ILE A 255 -5.27 18.15 4.85
N LYS A 256 -5.11 16.82 4.91
CA LYS A 256 -5.63 15.92 5.94
C LYS A 256 -4.60 14.82 6.24
N ASP A 257 -4.74 14.13 7.35
CA ASP A 257 -3.85 13.03 7.75
C ASP A 257 -3.89 11.83 6.78
N TYR A 258 -5.05 11.52 6.21
CA TYR A 258 -5.20 10.44 5.23
C TYR A 258 -4.60 10.77 3.84
N GLU A 259 -4.17 12.01 3.60
CA GLU A 259 -3.33 12.36 2.44
C GLU A 259 -1.91 11.78 2.53
N PHE A 260 -1.49 11.32 3.70
CA PHE A 260 -0.19 10.66 3.82
C PHE A 260 -0.17 9.32 3.06
N HIS A 261 0.51 9.30 1.92
CA HIS A 261 0.65 8.13 1.06
C HIS A 261 2.03 7.46 1.21
N GLY A 262 2.49 7.27 2.43
CA GLY A 262 3.74 6.54 2.69
C GLY A 262 3.66 5.07 2.27
N PRO A 263 4.82 4.40 2.10
CA PRO A 263 4.89 3.00 1.67
C PRO A 263 4.25 2.04 2.68
N VAL A 264 4.19 2.44 3.95
CA VAL A 264 3.50 1.73 5.04
C VAL A 264 2.67 2.72 5.83
N ARG A 265 1.45 2.33 6.20
CA ARG A 265 0.61 3.06 7.16
C ARG A 265 0.34 2.19 8.37
N PHE A 266 0.42 2.78 9.58
CA PHE A 266 -0.19 2.18 10.77
C PHE A 266 -1.69 2.43 10.76
N LYS A 267 -2.47 1.41 10.98
CA LYS A 267 -3.93 1.43 10.99
C LYS A 267 -4.48 0.88 12.31
N GLY A 268 -5.66 1.33 12.69
CA GLY A 268 -6.36 0.95 13.92
C GLY A 268 -7.42 1.98 14.23
N ASN A 269 -7.19 2.87 15.19
CA ASN A 269 -8.14 3.91 15.53
C ASN A 269 -8.39 4.86 14.33
N PRO A 270 -9.65 5.20 14.00
CA PRO A 270 -9.95 6.14 12.91
C PRO A 270 -9.43 7.56 13.16
N VAL A 271 -9.22 7.94 14.44
CA VAL A 271 -8.60 9.21 14.83
C VAL A 271 -7.10 8.99 15.01
N LEU A 272 -6.30 9.52 14.09
CA LEU A 272 -4.86 9.29 14.03
C LEU A 272 -4.16 9.61 15.38
N GLN A 273 -4.56 10.69 16.04
CA GLN A 273 -3.97 11.12 17.31
C GLN A 273 -4.22 10.17 18.49
N GLU A 274 -5.22 9.29 18.38
CA GLU A 274 -5.51 8.27 19.39
C GLU A 274 -4.71 6.96 19.16
N LEU A 275 -4.14 6.78 17.98
CA LEU A 275 -3.40 5.57 17.60
C LEU A 275 -2.27 5.20 18.60
N PRO A 276 -1.47 6.15 19.15
CA PRO A 276 -0.45 5.80 20.15
C PRO A 276 -1.03 5.23 21.46
N LYS A 277 -2.28 5.57 21.79
CA LYS A 277 -2.96 5.12 23.03
C LYS A 277 -3.69 3.79 22.82
N THR A 278 -4.24 3.57 21.63
CA THR A 278 -5.00 2.35 21.29
C THR A 278 -4.15 1.26 20.66
N GLY A 279 -3.02 1.64 20.06
CA GLY A 279 -2.11 0.76 19.34
C GLY A 279 -2.49 0.54 17.87
N ALA A 280 -1.51 0.18 17.08
CA ALA A 280 -1.76 -0.29 15.73
C ALA A 280 -2.45 -1.66 15.77
N GLU A 281 -3.46 -1.88 14.94
CA GLU A 281 -4.14 -3.16 14.77
C GLU A 281 -3.63 -3.92 13.56
N TYR A 282 -3.18 -3.18 12.55
CA TYR A 282 -2.52 -3.72 11.36
C TYR A 282 -1.66 -2.65 10.70
N ILE A 283 -0.85 -3.06 9.74
CA ILE A 283 -0.15 -2.17 8.82
C ILE A 283 -0.70 -2.36 7.41
N GLU A 284 -0.83 -1.27 6.68
CA GLU A 284 -1.19 -1.24 5.27
C GLU A 284 0.08 -1.06 4.44
N LEU A 285 0.42 -2.06 3.62
CA LEU A 285 1.54 -2.04 2.68
C LEU A 285 1.05 -1.53 1.34
N ARG A 286 1.65 -0.43 0.83
CA ARG A 286 1.18 0.30 -0.36
C ARG A 286 2.18 0.28 -1.53
N MET A 287 3.07 -0.68 -1.54
CA MET A 287 4.25 -0.69 -2.40
C MET A 287 4.19 -1.69 -3.56
N LEU A 288 3.02 -2.21 -3.91
CA LEU A 288 2.85 -3.16 -4.99
C LEU A 288 2.13 -2.53 -6.18
N ASP A 289 2.68 -2.76 -7.37
CA ASP A 289 2.00 -2.49 -8.63
C ASP A 289 0.98 -3.59 -8.94
N LEU A 290 -0.01 -3.29 -9.79
CA LEU A 290 -0.86 -4.32 -10.39
C LEU A 290 -0.02 -5.26 -11.24
N ASP A 291 -0.18 -6.56 -11.06
CA ASP A 291 0.43 -7.60 -11.90
C ASP A 291 -0.49 -7.89 -13.10
N PRO A 292 -0.15 -7.44 -14.32
CA PRO A 292 -0.99 -7.64 -15.49
C PRO A 292 -1.09 -9.10 -15.93
N SER A 293 -0.26 -9.99 -15.38
CA SER A 293 -0.37 -11.43 -15.63
C SER A 293 -1.47 -12.11 -14.81
N SER A 294 -2.07 -11.38 -13.86
CA SER A 294 -3.17 -11.86 -13.02
C SER A 294 -4.47 -11.12 -13.36
N SER A 295 -5.56 -11.85 -13.50
CA SER A 295 -6.89 -11.25 -13.75
C SER A 295 -7.43 -10.42 -12.58
N VAL A 296 -6.84 -10.54 -11.41
CA VAL A 296 -7.20 -9.80 -10.18
C VAL A 296 -6.08 -8.87 -9.69
N GLY A 297 -5.07 -8.63 -10.53
CA GLY A 297 -3.98 -7.69 -10.27
C GLY A 297 -2.87 -8.21 -9.35
N ILE A 298 -3.02 -9.36 -8.69
CA ILE A 298 -2.02 -9.96 -7.80
C ILE A 298 -2.04 -11.48 -7.90
N ARG A 299 -0.89 -12.13 -7.68
CA ARG A 299 -0.77 -13.59 -7.62
C ARG A 299 -0.65 -14.09 -6.18
N THR A 300 -1.09 -15.31 -5.95
CA THR A 300 -0.95 -15.99 -4.65
C THR A 300 0.51 -16.04 -4.17
N ASP A 301 1.47 -16.20 -5.08
CA ASP A 301 2.89 -16.25 -4.72
C ASP A 301 3.42 -14.90 -4.22
N THR A 302 2.86 -13.79 -4.70
CA THR A 302 3.17 -12.46 -4.17
C THR A 302 2.72 -12.34 -2.71
N LEU A 303 1.50 -12.79 -2.37
CA LEU A 303 1.02 -12.81 -0.98
C LEU A 303 1.87 -13.72 -0.09
N ARG A 304 2.25 -14.88 -0.59
CA ARG A 304 3.14 -15.81 0.13
C ARG A 304 4.50 -15.18 0.39
N PHE A 305 5.07 -14.48 -0.59
CA PHE A 305 6.33 -13.77 -0.42
C PHE A 305 6.20 -12.67 0.65
N ILE A 306 5.17 -11.84 0.62
CA ILE A 306 4.94 -10.80 1.63
C ILE A 306 4.82 -11.41 3.03
N ARG A 307 4.09 -12.52 3.17
CA ARG A 307 3.98 -13.24 4.44
C ARG A 307 5.34 -13.77 4.93
N LEU A 308 6.13 -14.36 4.03
CA LEU A 308 7.47 -14.87 4.34
C LEU A 308 8.40 -13.72 4.76
N LEU A 309 8.34 -12.59 4.05
CA LEU A 309 9.08 -11.40 4.40
C LEU A 309 8.65 -10.86 5.78
N ALA A 310 7.35 -10.80 6.07
CA ALA A 310 6.85 -10.41 7.38
C ALA A 310 7.40 -11.32 8.50
N SER A 311 7.41 -12.65 8.28
CA SER A 311 7.99 -13.62 9.21
C SER A 311 9.48 -13.37 9.45
N TYR A 312 10.23 -13.10 8.39
CA TYR A 312 11.65 -12.74 8.52
C TYR A 312 11.86 -11.43 9.28
N LEU A 313 11.04 -10.41 8.97
CA LEU A 313 11.15 -9.08 9.56
C LEU A 313 10.85 -9.07 11.06
N ILE A 314 9.77 -9.73 11.49
CA ILE A 314 9.38 -9.78 12.90
C ILE A 314 10.43 -10.51 13.77
N MET A 315 11.19 -11.43 13.18
CA MET A 315 12.27 -12.12 13.84
C MET A 315 13.62 -11.39 13.76
N SER A 316 13.73 -10.38 12.90
CA SER A 316 14.97 -9.63 12.68
C SER A 316 15.27 -8.66 13.83
N PRO A 317 16.53 -8.25 14.03
CA PRO A 317 16.86 -7.19 14.96
C PRO A 317 16.19 -5.87 14.57
N ALA A 318 15.54 -5.22 15.54
CA ALA A 318 15.03 -3.87 15.35
C ALA A 318 16.17 -2.88 15.06
N LEU A 319 15.87 -1.85 14.29
CA LEU A 319 16.79 -0.73 14.13
C LEU A 319 16.89 0.03 15.47
N LYS A 320 18.07 0.58 15.74
CA LYS A 320 18.22 1.49 16.89
C LYS A 320 17.47 2.78 16.62
N PRO A 321 16.74 3.36 17.58
CA PRO A 321 15.94 4.56 17.35
C PRO A 321 16.68 5.71 16.65
N GLY A 322 17.93 5.98 17.03
CA GLY A 322 18.77 7.00 16.41
C GLY A 322 19.24 6.70 14.98
N GLU A 323 19.02 5.47 14.47
CA GLU A 323 19.44 5.06 13.12
C GLU A 323 18.25 4.94 12.16
N VAL A 324 17.00 4.86 12.67
CA VAL A 324 15.80 4.58 11.85
C VAL A 324 15.71 5.53 10.66
N ASN A 325 15.63 6.83 10.90
CA ASN A 325 15.45 7.81 9.83
C ASN A 325 16.59 7.80 8.80
N ARG A 326 17.84 7.56 9.23
CA ARG A 326 18.98 7.45 8.31
C ARG A 326 18.87 6.20 7.43
N VAL A 327 18.56 5.06 8.04
CA VAL A 327 18.44 3.77 7.32
C VAL A 327 17.28 3.81 6.33
N LEU A 328 16.12 4.36 6.75
CA LEU A 328 14.94 4.43 5.89
C LEU A 328 15.12 5.43 4.75
N LYS A 329 15.79 6.56 4.97
CA LYS A 329 16.16 7.48 3.90
C LYS A 329 17.07 6.82 2.85
N GLN A 330 18.03 5.98 3.28
CA GLN A 330 18.85 5.20 2.36
C GLN A 330 18.01 4.17 1.59
N ALA A 331 17.04 3.54 2.24
CA ALA A 331 16.15 2.59 1.59
C ALA A 331 15.24 3.26 0.54
N ASP A 332 14.74 4.48 0.82
CA ASP A 332 13.98 5.26 -0.16
C ASP A 332 14.84 5.59 -1.40
N GLN A 333 16.11 5.97 -1.20
CA GLN A 333 17.05 6.19 -2.29
C GLN A 333 17.31 4.91 -3.09
N MET A 334 17.50 3.77 -2.41
CA MET A 334 17.64 2.47 -3.08
C MET A 334 16.39 2.12 -3.88
N ASN A 335 15.21 2.39 -3.34
CA ASN A 335 13.96 2.17 -4.05
C ASN A 335 13.85 3.02 -5.31
N GLU A 336 14.19 4.31 -5.23
CA GLU A 336 14.19 5.21 -6.39
C GLU A 336 15.12 4.70 -7.48
N GLU A 337 16.35 4.31 -7.13
CA GLU A 337 17.31 3.76 -8.07
C GLU A 337 16.79 2.48 -8.74
N VAL A 338 16.17 1.57 -7.98
CA VAL A 338 15.59 0.34 -8.53
C VAL A 338 14.35 0.61 -9.36
N ALA A 339 13.47 1.50 -8.91
CA ALA A 339 12.24 1.85 -9.63
C ALA A 339 12.53 2.44 -11.03
N THR A 340 13.61 3.23 -11.13
CA THR A 340 14.02 3.91 -12.38
C THR A 340 14.96 3.10 -13.26
N GLU A 341 15.46 1.93 -12.81
CA GLU A 341 16.23 1.02 -13.67
C GLU A 341 15.39 0.49 -14.83
N HIS A 342 16.04 0.25 -15.99
CA HIS A 342 15.40 -0.48 -17.08
C HIS A 342 14.96 -1.88 -16.62
N PRO A 343 13.72 -2.34 -16.90
CA PRO A 343 13.18 -3.58 -16.32
C PRO A 343 13.98 -4.84 -16.68
N LEU A 344 14.66 -4.84 -17.83
CA LEU A 344 15.51 -5.95 -18.27
C LEU A 344 16.97 -5.83 -17.83
N SER A 345 17.35 -4.75 -17.14
CA SER A 345 18.73 -4.60 -16.65
C SER A 345 18.96 -5.44 -15.40
N THR A 346 20.22 -5.77 -15.16
CA THR A 346 20.66 -6.34 -13.89
C THR A 346 20.49 -5.29 -12.78
N CYS A 347 19.74 -5.63 -11.74
CA CYS A 347 19.54 -4.71 -10.63
C CYS A 347 20.89 -4.38 -9.93
N LYS A 348 21.14 -3.12 -9.68
CA LYS A 348 22.31 -2.62 -8.93
C LYS A 348 22.51 -3.34 -7.59
N TYR A 349 21.43 -3.77 -6.97
CA TYR A 349 21.42 -4.42 -5.65
C TYR A 349 21.19 -5.93 -5.70
N GLN A 350 21.33 -6.59 -6.86
CA GLN A 350 21.02 -8.02 -6.99
C GLN A 350 21.79 -8.92 -6.01
N ASN A 351 23.03 -8.59 -5.66
CA ASN A 351 23.80 -9.36 -4.68
C ASN A 351 23.22 -9.27 -3.27
N LYS A 352 22.57 -8.15 -2.92
CA LYS A 352 21.82 -8.00 -1.67
C LYS A 352 20.48 -8.73 -1.71
N ALA A 353 19.86 -8.87 -2.89
CA ALA A 353 18.61 -9.61 -3.06
C ALA A 353 18.82 -11.14 -3.00
N ARG A 354 20.02 -11.62 -3.30
CA ARG A 354 20.38 -13.04 -3.24
C ARG A 354 20.86 -13.51 -1.85
N ALA A 355 21.25 -12.59 -1.00
CA ALA A 355 21.73 -12.86 0.36
C ALA A 355 20.57 -12.94 1.36
#